data_a76d9c98607082ae2ab409125ab83cef
#
_entry.id   a76d9c98607082ae2ab409125ab83cef
#
_cell.length_a   1.000
_cell.length_b   1.000
_cell.length_c   1.000
_cell.angle_alpha   90.00
_cell.angle_beta   90.00
_cell.angle_gamma   90.00
#
_symmetry.space_group_name_H-M   'P 1'
#
loop_
_entity.id
_entity.type
_entity.pdbx_description
1 polymer ?
#
loop_
_entity_poly.entity_id
_entity_poly.type
_entity_poly.pdbx_seq_one_letter_code
_entity_poly.pdbx_strand_id
1 'polypeptide(L)'
;RDRSVSRGLGDVYKRQEQTGAIFQTTIDSEAICYVIARERLKCHSVEEAVARTMRVIKGAYSLLVMSPRKLIAARDPHGFRPLCMGKYNDSVVFASESAALDACGAKFIRDIEPGEIVVVDNKEIRSIKPDFGEEKKQSLCVFEYIYFARSDSFIDGISVYEARKQAGRILAREFPVDADMVVGVPESGIDLSLIHISEPTRH
;
A
#
# COMPACT_ATOMS: atom_id res chain seq x y z
N ARG A 1 10.04 -28.67 -6.35
CA ARG A 1 9.01 -28.03 -5.50
C ARG A 1 8.74 -26.67 -6.13
N ASP A 2 7.61 -26.55 -6.80
CA ASP A 2 7.21 -25.29 -7.45
C ASP A 2 7.01 -24.25 -6.35
N ARG A 3 7.91 -23.27 -6.29
CA ARG A 3 7.73 -22.09 -5.44
C ARG A 3 6.69 -21.22 -6.13
N SER A 4 5.48 -21.13 -5.58
CA SER A 4 4.45 -20.20 -6.05
C SER A 4 4.91 -18.77 -5.70
N VAL A 5 5.78 -18.24 -6.52
CA VAL A 5 6.27 -16.86 -6.39
C VAL A 5 5.23 -15.93 -6.98
N SER A 6 4.96 -14.81 -6.33
CA SER A 6 4.10 -13.78 -6.91
C SER A 6 4.60 -13.45 -8.32
N ARG A 7 3.70 -13.36 -9.29
CA ARG A 7 4.04 -13.25 -10.73
C ARG A 7 5.01 -12.10 -11.08
N GLY A 8 5.17 -11.11 -10.19
CA GLY A 8 6.05 -9.95 -10.40
C GLY A 8 7.51 -10.17 -9.99
N LEU A 9 7.81 -11.12 -9.10
CA LEU A 9 9.16 -11.31 -8.54
C LEU A 9 9.85 -12.60 -9.00
N GLY A 10 9.17 -13.47 -9.76
CA GLY A 10 9.76 -14.74 -10.24
C GLY A 10 11.06 -14.58 -10.99
N ASP A 11 11.16 -13.57 -11.86
CA ASP A 11 12.40 -13.29 -12.60
C ASP A 11 13.50 -12.72 -11.69
N VAL A 12 13.10 -12.00 -10.63
CA VAL A 12 14.02 -11.47 -9.63
C VAL A 12 14.65 -12.61 -8.84
N TYR A 13 13.88 -13.60 -8.41
CA TYR A 13 14.38 -14.80 -7.73
C TYR A 13 15.37 -15.56 -8.60
N LYS A 14 15.00 -15.90 -9.84
CA LYS A 14 15.87 -16.62 -10.78
C LYS A 14 17.21 -15.90 -11.00
N ARG A 15 17.16 -14.57 -11.19
CA ARG A 15 18.36 -13.76 -11.37
C ARG A 15 19.25 -13.75 -10.12
N GLN A 16 18.66 -13.76 -8.91
CA GLN A 16 19.40 -13.79 -7.66
C GLN A 16 20.03 -15.18 -7.42
N GLU A 17 19.32 -16.26 -7.67
CA GLU A 17 19.86 -17.63 -7.59
C GLU A 17 21.05 -17.82 -8.54
N GLN A 18 20.97 -17.31 -9.77
CA GLN A 18 22.09 -17.33 -10.74
C GLN A 18 23.34 -16.57 -10.25
N THR A 19 23.15 -15.60 -9.34
CA THR A 19 24.25 -14.82 -8.74
C THR A 19 24.71 -15.38 -7.39
N GLY A 20 24.25 -16.58 -7.01
CA GLY A 20 24.68 -17.29 -5.81
C GLY A 20 23.90 -16.93 -4.54
N ALA A 21 22.74 -16.26 -4.64
CA ALA A 21 21.91 -16.01 -3.49
C ALA A 21 21.25 -17.30 -2.98
N ILE A 22 21.36 -17.54 -1.68
CA ILE A 22 20.73 -18.69 -1.00
C ILE A 22 19.54 -18.17 -0.22
N PHE A 23 18.32 -18.45 -0.71
CA PHE A 23 17.09 -18.06 -0.03
C PHE A 23 16.75 -19.03 1.09
N GLN A 24 16.45 -18.48 2.26
CA GLN A 24 16.04 -19.24 3.44
C GLN A 24 14.52 -19.35 3.54
N THR A 25 13.80 -18.43 2.92
CA THR A 25 12.34 -18.36 2.94
C THR A 25 11.74 -18.35 1.54
N THR A 26 10.42 -18.33 1.45
CA THR A 26 9.66 -18.14 0.20
C THR A 26 8.99 -16.75 0.14
N ILE A 27 9.42 -15.84 1.01
CA ILE A 27 8.80 -14.51 1.16
C ILE A 27 9.45 -13.53 0.18
N ASP A 28 8.63 -12.81 -0.56
CA ASP A 28 9.07 -11.83 -1.57
C ASP A 28 10.02 -10.75 -1.00
N SER A 29 9.83 -10.36 0.26
CA SER A 29 10.69 -9.39 0.93
C SER A 29 12.15 -9.82 1.05
N GLU A 30 12.43 -11.13 1.12
CA GLU A 30 13.80 -11.64 1.12
C GLU A 30 14.48 -11.36 -0.23
N ALA A 31 13.80 -11.61 -1.35
CA ALA A 31 14.31 -11.31 -2.67
C ALA A 31 14.56 -9.80 -2.85
N ILE A 32 13.66 -8.96 -2.34
CA ILE A 32 13.82 -7.50 -2.36
C ILE A 32 15.05 -7.08 -1.55
N CYS A 33 15.27 -7.66 -0.36
CA CYS A 33 16.46 -7.40 0.46
C CYS A 33 17.76 -7.72 -0.30
N TYR A 34 17.82 -8.85 -1.02
CA TYR A 34 18.98 -9.20 -1.84
C TYR A 34 19.21 -8.19 -2.97
N VAL A 35 18.14 -7.69 -3.63
CA VAL A 35 18.26 -6.65 -4.65
C VAL A 35 18.81 -5.36 -4.04
N ILE A 36 18.25 -4.92 -2.92
CA ILE A 36 18.73 -3.71 -2.21
C ILE A 36 20.19 -3.86 -1.81
N ALA A 37 20.58 -5.00 -1.22
CA ALA A 37 21.97 -5.27 -0.83
C ALA A 37 22.93 -5.21 -2.01
N ARG A 38 22.56 -5.80 -3.14
CA ARG A 38 23.37 -5.77 -4.37
C ARG A 38 23.48 -4.37 -4.95
N GLU A 39 22.40 -3.62 -5.03
CA GLU A 39 22.42 -2.24 -5.51
C GLU A 39 23.20 -1.33 -4.54
N ARG A 40 23.20 -1.64 -3.24
CA ARG A 40 23.98 -0.90 -2.23
C ARG A 40 25.49 -0.99 -2.47
N LEU A 41 25.97 -2.07 -3.04
CA LEU A 41 27.40 -2.20 -3.41
C LEU A 41 27.84 -1.23 -4.54
N LYS A 42 26.87 -0.69 -5.30
CA LYS A 42 27.09 0.18 -6.45
C LYS A 42 26.77 1.66 -6.18
N CYS A 43 26.34 2.00 -4.98
CA CYS A 43 25.91 3.35 -4.63
C CYS A 43 26.34 3.74 -3.22
N HIS A 44 26.25 5.04 -2.91
CA HIS A 44 26.81 5.58 -1.67
C HIS A 44 25.82 5.60 -0.49
N SER A 45 24.52 5.46 -0.75
CA SER A 45 23.48 5.52 0.28
C SER A 45 22.44 4.42 0.15
N VAL A 46 21.73 4.11 1.25
CA VAL A 46 20.66 3.10 1.26
C VAL A 46 19.46 3.59 0.44
N GLU A 47 19.12 4.87 0.55
CA GLU A 47 18.03 5.47 -0.21
C GLU A 47 18.26 5.41 -1.72
N GLU A 48 19.51 5.58 -2.17
CA GLU A 48 19.87 5.39 -3.59
C GLU A 48 19.72 3.91 -4.01
N ALA A 49 20.13 2.98 -3.15
CA ALA A 49 19.93 1.55 -3.40
C ALA A 49 18.44 1.19 -3.51
N VAL A 50 17.58 1.75 -2.65
CA VAL A 50 16.14 1.59 -2.72
C VAL A 50 15.60 2.16 -4.03
N ALA A 51 16.00 3.37 -4.43
CA ALA A 51 15.58 3.98 -5.69
C ALA A 51 15.98 3.15 -6.92
N ARG A 52 17.17 2.56 -6.93
CA ARG A 52 17.62 1.64 -7.99
C ARG A 52 16.82 0.33 -7.97
N THR A 53 16.54 -0.19 -6.78
CA THR A 53 15.72 -1.39 -6.60
C THR A 53 14.31 -1.20 -7.16
N MET A 54 13.68 -0.05 -6.93
CA MET A 54 12.35 0.28 -7.46
C MET A 54 12.28 0.26 -9.00
N ARG A 55 13.41 0.40 -9.71
CA ARG A 55 13.48 0.26 -11.17
C ARG A 55 13.56 -1.20 -11.63
N VAL A 56 13.98 -2.09 -10.74
CA VAL A 56 14.20 -3.53 -11.04
C VAL A 56 12.98 -4.36 -10.68
N ILE A 57 12.40 -4.11 -9.52
CA ILE A 57 11.22 -4.85 -9.05
C ILE A 57 9.97 -4.33 -9.74
N LYS A 58 9.10 -5.26 -10.14
CA LYS A 58 7.82 -4.97 -10.79
C LYS A 58 6.68 -5.47 -9.91
N GLY A 59 5.58 -4.74 -9.91
CA GLY A 59 4.38 -5.10 -9.16
C GLY A 59 4.01 -4.07 -8.10
N ALA A 60 3.06 -4.45 -7.26
CA ALA A 60 2.51 -3.61 -6.21
C ALA A 60 3.29 -3.82 -4.91
N TYR A 61 3.80 -2.75 -4.32
CA TYR A 61 4.50 -2.82 -3.04
C TYR A 61 4.44 -1.51 -2.26
N SER A 62 4.46 -1.65 -0.95
CA SER A 62 4.76 -0.59 -0.02
C SER A 62 5.86 -1.10 0.90
N LEU A 63 7.02 -0.48 0.86
CA LEU A 63 8.23 -0.96 1.52
C LEU A 63 8.63 -0.06 2.67
N LEU A 64 8.99 -0.67 3.79
CA LEU A 64 9.71 -0.02 4.87
C LEU A 64 11.08 -0.68 5.01
N VAL A 65 12.12 0.11 4.85
CA VAL A 65 13.51 -0.35 4.95
C VAL A 65 14.17 0.38 6.12
N MET A 66 14.59 -0.39 7.09
CA MET A 66 15.27 0.13 8.27
C MET A 66 16.77 -0.15 8.18
N SER A 67 17.56 0.85 8.47
CA SER A 67 19.01 0.78 8.66
C SER A 67 19.36 1.31 10.05
N PRO A 68 20.61 1.18 10.53
CA PRO A 68 20.98 1.65 11.88
C PRO A 68 20.71 3.14 12.15
N ARG A 69 20.57 3.96 11.11
CA ARG A 69 20.38 5.42 11.26
C ARG A 69 19.14 5.95 10.55
N LYS A 70 18.54 5.17 9.63
CA LYS A 70 17.50 5.66 8.75
C LYS A 70 16.32 4.71 8.70
N LEU A 71 15.13 5.30 8.65
CA LEU A 71 13.91 4.62 8.25
C LEU A 71 13.50 5.17 6.89
N ILE A 72 13.30 4.27 5.92
CA ILE A 72 13.00 4.62 4.54
C ILE A 72 11.66 3.98 4.18
N ALA A 73 10.71 4.78 3.74
CA ALA A 73 9.42 4.33 3.22
C ALA A 73 9.38 4.56 1.71
N ALA A 74 8.96 3.56 0.95
CA ALA A 74 8.87 3.64 -0.51
C ALA A 74 7.57 3.04 -1.01
N ARG A 75 6.83 3.79 -1.83
CA ARG A 75 5.59 3.35 -2.48
C ARG A 75 5.86 3.04 -3.95
N ASP A 76 5.26 1.97 -4.48
CA ASP A 76 5.46 1.59 -5.89
C ASP A 76 5.11 2.73 -6.86
N PRO A 77 5.72 2.75 -8.08
CA PRO A 77 5.56 3.88 -9.02
C PRO A 77 4.13 4.11 -9.51
N HIS A 78 3.25 3.11 -9.42
CA HIS A 78 1.84 3.24 -9.77
C HIS A 78 0.95 3.53 -8.56
N GLY A 79 1.47 3.39 -7.34
CA GLY A 79 0.70 3.55 -6.11
C GLY A 79 -0.40 2.51 -5.94
N PHE A 80 -0.16 1.27 -6.40
CA PHE A 80 -1.15 0.18 -6.28
C PHE A 80 -1.55 -0.09 -4.84
N ARG A 81 -0.59 -0.02 -3.92
CA ARG A 81 -0.83 -0.19 -2.49
C ARG A 81 -0.72 1.14 -1.77
N PRO A 82 -1.58 1.38 -0.77
CA PRO A 82 -1.51 2.61 0.00
C PRO A 82 -0.30 2.59 0.95
N LEU A 83 0.17 3.78 1.27
CA LEU A 83 1.19 4.01 2.28
C LEU A 83 1.01 5.43 2.79
N CYS A 84 0.88 5.60 4.09
CA CYS A 84 0.72 6.90 4.71
C CYS A 84 1.75 7.14 5.82
N MET A 85 1.88 8.39 6.20
CA MET A 85 2.78 8.84 7.24
C MET A 85 2.05 9.68 8.26
N GLY A 86 2.40 9.47 9.53
CA GLY A 86 1.90 10.21 10.68
C GLY A 86 3.01 10.56 11.66
N LYS A 87 2.64 11.30 12.70
CA LYS A 87 3.52 11.70 13.78
C LYS A 87 2.95 11.28 15.13
N TYR A 88 3.74 10.57 15.90
CA TYR A 88 3.47 10.24 17.29
C TYR A 88 4.55 10.89 18.18
N ASN A 89 4.15 11.87 18.97
CA ASN A 89 5.10 12.74 19.68
C ASN A 89 6.15 13.32 18.71
N ASP A 90 7.43 13.03 18.93
CA ASP A 90 8.54 13.45 18.06
C ASP A 90 8.95 12.39 17.03
N SER A 91 8.22 11.28 16.95
CA SER A 91 8.56 10.17 16.07
C SER A 91 7.68 10.15 14.83
N VAL A 92 8.26 9.75 13.70
CA VAL A 92 7.53 9.49 12.45
C VAL A 92 7.05 8.05 12.45
N VAL A 93 5.79 7.86 12.06
CA VAL A 93 5.14 6.54 11.94
C VAL A 93 4.68 6.37 10.50
N PHE A 94 4.93 5.21 9.92
CA PHE A 94 4.39 4.82 8.62
C PHE A 94 3.40 3.68 8.80
N ALA A 95 2.34 3.70 8.02
CA ALA A 95 1.32 2.66 8.01
C ALA A 95 0.75 2.47 6.61
N SER A 96 0.09 1.33 6.38
CA SER A 96 -0.62 1.07 5.12
C SER A 96 -1.90 1.88 5.01
N GLU A 97 -2.51 2.29 6.15
CA GLU A 97 -3.78 3.03 6.17
C GLU A 97 -3.88 3.94 7.39
N SER A 98 -4.70 4.98 7.30
CA SER A 98 -4.83 6.01 8.35
C SER A 98 -5.39 5.44 9.65
N ALA A 99 -6.31 4.47 9.60
CA ALA A 99 -6.86 3.82 10.79
C ALA A 99 -5.77 3.16 11.68
N ALA A 100 -4.68 2.69 11.09
CA ALA A 100 -3.55 2.15 11.86
C ALA A 100 -2.79 3.26 12.61
N LEU A 101 -2.70 4.46 12.04
CA LEU A 101 -2.13 5.62 12.71
C LEU A 101 -3.01 6.06 13.89
N ASP A 102 -4.33 6.09 13.69
CA ASP A 102 -5.28 6.43 14.74
C ASP A 102 -5.22 5.44 15.90
N ALA A 103 -5.14 4.13 15.58
CA ALA A 103 -4.99 3.08 16.60
C ALA A 103 -3.71 3.22 17.45
N CYS A 104 -2.64 3.77 16.86
CA CYS A 104 -1.39 4.06 17.57
C CYS A 104 -1.43 5.42 18.29
N GLY A 105 -2.48 6.23 18.14
CA GLY A 105 -2.53 7.60 18.61
C GLY A 105 -1.61 8.55 17.84
N ALA A 106 -1.21 8.19 16.62
CA ALA A 106 -0.39 9.03 15.76
C ALA A 106 -1.27 9.99 14.95
N LYS A 107 -0.83 11.23 14.84
CA LYS A 107 -1.51 12.22 14.01
C LYS A 107 -1.14 12.01 12.54
N PHE A 108 -2.14 11.79 11.67
CA PHE A 108 -1.96 11.71 10.22
C PHE A 108 -1.32 12.98 9.67
N ILE A 109 -0.33 12.84 8.79
CA ILE A 109 0.31 13.95 8.07
C ILE A 109 -0.15 13.94 6.61
N ARG A 110 0.14 12.85 5.88
CA ARG A 110 -0.22 12.69 4.47
C ARG A 110 -0.04 11.25 3.98
N ASP A 111 -0.61 10.96 2.84
CA ASP A 111 -0.24 9.80 2.06
C ASP A 111 1.13 9.99 1.38
N ILE A 112 1.83 8.87 1.14
CA ILE A 112 3.07 8.85 0.34
C ILE A 112 2.66 8.77 -1.13
N GLU A 113 3.22 9.62 -1.95
CA GLU A 113 2.87 9.68 -3.36
C GLU A 113 3.38 8.43 -4.13
N PRO A 114 2.72 8.04 -5.24
CA PRO A 114 3.22 6.99 -6.11
C PRO A 114 4.66 7.26 -6.55
N GLY A 115 5.54 6.25 -6.39
CA GLY A 115 6.96 6.36 -6.73
C GLY A 115 7.81 7.15 -5.76
N GLU A 116 7.23 7.68 -4.69
CA GLU A 116 7.96 8.47 -3.70
C GLU A 116 8.72 7.58 -2.73
N ILE A 117 9.89 8.06 -2.32
CA ILE A 117 10.71 7.53 -1.23
C ILE A 117 10.80 8.62 -0.16
N VAL A 118 10.35 8.31 1.05
CA VAL A 118 10.52 9.18 2.21
C VAL A 118 11.62 8.61 3.09
N VAL A 119 12.60 9.44 3.41
CA VAL A 119 13.74 9.09 4.26
C VAL A 119 13.66 9.88 5.56
N VAL A 120 13.65 9.17 6.67
CA VAL A 120 13.75 9.73 8.01
C VAL A 120 15.14 9.42 8.57
N ASP A 121 15.91 10.47 8.84
CA ASP A 121 17.28 10.40 9.35
C ASP A 121 17.42 11.42 10.49
N ASN A 122 17.69 10.97 11.71
CA ASN A 122 17.85 11.84 12.89
C ASN A 122 16.73 12.90 13.05
N LYS A 123 15.46 12.50 12.78
CA LYS A 123 14.27 13.36 12.78
C LYS A 123 14.13 14.30 11.57
N GLU A 124 15.09 14.37 10.67
CA GLU A 124 14.93 15.04 9.38
C GLU A 124 14.12 14.14 8.45
N ILE A 125 13.15 14.74 7.77
CA ILE A 125 12.30 14.05 6.78
C ILE A 125 12.64 14.61 5.41
N ARG A 126 13.06 13.73 4.49
CA ARG A 126 13.34 14.08 3.10
C ARG A 126 12.51 13.23 2.15
N SER A 127 11.96 13.86 1.14
CA SER A 127 11.27 13.19 0.04
C SER A 127 12.18 13.10 -1.18
N ILE A 128 12.19 11.95 -1.83
CA ILE A 128 12.93 11.67 -3.06
C ILE A 128 11.95 11.09 -4.07
N LYS A 129 11.88 11.68 -5.26
CA LYS A 129 11.11 11.13 -6.39
C LYS A 129 12.09 10.67 -7.47
N PRO A 130 12.40 9.36 -7.53
CA PRO A 130 13.26 8.82 -8.58
C PRO A 130 12.61 8.99 -9.94
N ASP A 131 13.42 9.32 -10.95
CA ASP A 131 12.97 9.29 -12.34
C ASP A 131 12.84 7.83 -12.81
N PHE A 132 11.66 7.45 -13.28
CA PHE A 132 11.35 6.13 -13.85
C PHE A 132 11.35 6.13 -15.38
N GLY A 133 11.76 7.22 -16.04
CA GLY A 133 11.88 7.38 -17.49
C GLY A 133 10.57 7.63 -18.23
N GLU A 134 9.44 7.27 -17.65
CA GLU A 134 8.09 7.49 -18.17
C GLU A 134 7.17 7.93 -17.06
N GLU A 135 6.20 8.80 -17.38
CA GLU A 135 5.15 9.14 -16.42
C GLU A 135 4.32 7.90 -16.11
N LYS A 136 4.31 7.49 -14.85
CA LYS A 136 3.54 6.33 -14.40
C LYS A 136 2.13 6.76 -14.04
N LYS A 137 1.15 6.15 -14.69
CA LYS A 137 -0.25 6.36 -14.36
C LYS A 137 -0.52 5.83 -12.96
N GLN A 138 -1.07 6.68 -12.10
CA GLN A 138 -1.58 6.27 -10.80
C GLN A 138 -2.70 5.24 -10.97
N SER A 139 -2.63 4.14 -10.25
CA SER A 139 -3.50 2.97 -10.40
C SER A 139 -3.72 2.29 -9.06
N LEU A 140 -4.31 3.00 -8.10
CA LEU A 140 -4.65 2.42 -6.80
C LEU A 140 -5.55 1.19 -6.99
N CYS A 141 -5.25 0.13 -6.27
CA CYS A 141 -6.04 -1.10 -6.31
C CYS A 141 -7.43 -0.84 -5.73
N VAL A 142 -8.48 -1.02 -6.52
CA VAL A 142 -9.87 -0.82 -6.09
C VAL A 142 -10.27 -1.71 -4.90
N PHE A 143 -9.62 -2.87 -4.74
CA PHE A 143 -9.85 -3.76 -3.61
C PHE A 143 -9.50 -3.15 -2.25
N GLU A 144 -8.67 -2.11 -2.22
CA GLU A 144 -8.43 -1.35 -0.99
C GLU A 144 -9.73 -0.75 -0.46
N TYR A 145 -10.55 -0.16 -1.34
CA TYR A 145 -11.85 0.38 -0.96
C TYR A 145 -12.92 -0.69 -0.74
N ILE A 146 -12.92 -1.76 -1.54
CA ILE A 146 -13.96 -2.79 -1.49
C ILE A 146 -13.78 -3.70 -0.28
N TYR A 147 -12.53 -4.09 0.03
CA TYR A 147 -12.30 -5.20 0.96
C TYR A 147 -11.18 -4.98 1.97
N PHE A 148 -9.96 -4.52 1.54
CA PHE A 148 -8.79 -4.60 2.39
C PHE A 148 -8.77 -3.56 3.52
N ALA A 149 -9.05 -2.29 3.20
CA ALA A 149 -8.96 -1.21 4.18
C ALA A 149 -10.09 -1.25 5.20
N ARG A 150 -9.84 -0.76 6.39
CA ARG A 150 -10.88 -0.53 7.38
C ARG A 150 -11.79 0.61 6.92
N SER A 151 -13.07 0.53 7.29
CA SER A 151 -14.09 1.52 6.89
C SER A 151 -13.77 2.94 7.34
N ASP A 152 -13.13 3.09 8.49
CA ASP A 152 -12.72 4.37 9.07
C ASP A 152 -11.45 4.97 8.47
N SER A 153 -10.82 4.27 7.50
CA SER A 153 -9.61 4.74 6.83
C SER A 153 -9.89 5.76 5.73
N PHE A 154 -8.88 6.63 5.54
CA PHE A 154 -8.74 7.48 4.35
C PHE A 154 -7.53 7.01 3.55
N ILE A 155 -7.68 6.89 2.24
CA ILE A 155 -6.63 6.49 1.29
C ILE A 155 -6.64 7.48 0.12
N ASP A 156 -5.49 8.10 -0.15
CA ASP A 156 -5.34 9.12 -1.20
C ASP A 156 -6.45 10.20 -1.14
N GLY A 157 -6.84 10.60 0.09
CA GLY A 157 -7.84 11.62 0.35
C GLY A 157 -9.31 11.17 0.25
N ILE A 158 -9.57 9.88 -0.02
CA ILE A 158 -10.93 9.33 -0.16
C ILE A 158 -11.27 8.49 1.08
N SER A 159 -12.44 8.74 1.68
CA SER A 159 -12.97 7.93 2.76
C SER A 159 -13.42 6.56 2.24
N VAL A 160 -12.90 5.49 2.85
CA VAL A 160 -13.30 4.11 2.53
C VAL A 160 -14.78 3.88 2.80
N TYR A 161 -15.28 4.41 3.93
CA TYR A 161 -16.69 4.33 4.28
C TYR A 161 -17.61 4.97 3.22
N GLU A 162 -17.32 6.21 2.80
CA GLU A 162 -18.15 6.89 1.79
C GLU A 162 -18.04 6.20 0.41
N ALA A 163 -16.86 5.67 0.05
CA ALA A 163 -16.72 4.90 -1.17
C ALA A 163 -17.60 3.64 -1.17
N ARG A 164 -17.65 2.91 -0.04
CA ARG A 164 -18.53 1.73 0.12
C ARG A 164 -20.00 2.11 0.10
N LYS A 165 -20.39 3.16 0.80
CA LYS A 165 -21.78 3.67 0.74
C LYS A 165 -22.18 4.03 -0.69
N GLN A 166 -21.32 4.72 -1.42
CA GLN A 166 -21.60 5.09 -2.80
C GLN A 166 -21.75 3.85 -3.70
N ALA A 167 -20.92 2.83 -3.51
CA ALA A 167 -21.06 1.56 -4.21
C ALA A 167 -22.40 0.89 -3.88
N GLY A 168 -22.83 0.90 -2.60
CA GLY A 168 -24.12 0.40 -2.18
C GLY A 168 -25.30 1.17 -2.81
N ARG A 169 -25.22 2.51 -2.90
CA ARG A 169 -26.25 3.33 -3.57
C ARG A 169 -26.38 2.97 -5.06
N ILE A 170 -25.25 2.78 -5.73
CA ILE A 170 -25.24 2.39 -7.15
C ILE A 170 -25.86 1.01 -7.30
N LEU A 171 -25.45 0.06 -6.47
CA LEU A 171 -25.95 -1.32 -6.49
C LEU A 171 -27.48 -1.36 -6.28
N ALA A 172 -27.98 -0.66 -5.26
CA ALA A 172 -29.42 -0.60 -4.99
C ALA A 172 -30.24 0.02 -6.12
N ARG A 173 -29.64 0.98 -6.85
CA ARG A 173 -30.29 1.66 -7.97
C ARG A 173 -30.26 0.84 -9.26
N GLU A 174 -29.15 0.16 -9.54
CA GLU A 174 -28.98 -0.64 -10.77
C GLU A 174 -29.62 -2.02 -10.66
N PHE A 175 -29.67 -2.59 -9.45
CA PHE A 175 -30.22 -3.92 -9.17
C PHE A 175 -31.23 -3.85 -8.02
N PRO A 176 -32.39 -3.21 -8.21
CA PRO A 176 -33.41 -3.14 -7.18
C PRO A 176 -33.95 -4.53 -6.87
N VAL A 177 -34.04 -4.85 -5.58
CA VAL A 177 -34.58 -6.13 -5.10
C VAL A 177 -35.71 -5.80 -4.13
N ASP A 178 -36.88 -6.44 -4.36
CA ASP A 178 -38.00 -6.41 -3.40
C ASP A 178 -37.71 -7.45 -2.31
N ALA A 179 -37.38 -6.99 -1.11
CA ALA A 179 -36.99 -7.83 0.01
C ALA A 179 -37.47 -7.25 1.35
N ASP A 180 -37.96 -8.14 2.21
CA ASP A 180 -38.40 -7.76 3.57
C ASP A 180 -37.22 -7.43 4.51
N MET A 181 -36.02 -7.89 4.19
CA MET A 181 -34.81 -7.70 5.00
C MET A 181 -33.57 -7.63 4.16
N VAL A 182 -32.66 -6.74 4.53
CA VAL A 182 -31.31 -6.66 3.97
C VAL A 182 -30.29 -6.90 5.08
N VAL A 183 -29.37 -7.80 4.85
CA VAL A 183 -28.29 -8.16 5.78
C VAL A 183 -26.95 -7.96 5.12
N GLY A 184 -26.10 -7.10 5.72
CA GLY A 184 -24.73 -6.90 5.28
C GLY A 184 -23.83 -8.06 5.72
N VAL A 185 -23.03 -8.57 4.80
CA VAL A 185 -21.99 -9.55 5.16
C VAL A 185 -20.82 -8.84 5.85
N PRO A 186 -20.50 -9.18 7.10
CA PRO A 186 -19.34 -8.60 7.78
C PRO A 186 -18.02 -8.95 7.09
N GLU A 187 -16.98 -8.05 7.15
CA GLU A 187 -17.14 -6.68 7.71
C GLU A 187 -17.40 -5.65 6.59
N SER A 188 -16.81 -5.80 5.41
CA SER A 188 -16.86 -4.84 4.30
C SER A 188 -18.27 -4.61 3.73
N GLY A 189 -19.13 -5.63 3.79
CA GLY A 189 -20.51 -5.54 3.30
C GLY A 189 -21.47 -4.78 4.19
N ILE A 190 -21.11 -4.48 5.45
CA ILE A 190 -21.96 -3.73 6.38
C ILE A 190 -22.20 -2.32 5.84
N ASP A 191 -21.16 -1.60 5.47
CA ASP A 191 -21.27 -0.23 4.96
C ASP A 191 -22.10 -0.14 3.67
N LEU A 192 -21.96 -1.16 2.81
CA LEU A 192 -22.76 -1.30 1.58
C LEU A 192 -24.24 -1.50 1.87
N SER A 193 -24.58 -2.27 2.93
CA SER A 193 -25.96 -2.60 3.27
C SER A 193 -26.72 -1.46 3.94
N LEU A 194 -26.03 -0.53 4.58
CA LEU A 194 -26.67 0.63 5.27
C LEU A 194 -27.57 1.43 4.36
N ILE A 195 -27.30 1.49 3.08
CA ILE A 195 -28.12 2.23 2.11
C ILE A 195 -29.47 1.57 1.87
N HIS A 196 -29.53 0.24 1.85
CA HIS A 196 -30.80 -0.48 1.71
C HIS A 196 -31.68 -0.36 2.97
N ILE A 197 -31.07 -0.10 4.13
CA ILE A 197 -31.76 0.04 5.41
C ILE A 197 -32.20 1.49 5.66
N SER A 198 -31.37 2.48 5.29
CA SER A 198 -31.57 3.90 5.63
C SER A 198 -32.39 4.68 4.60
N GLU A 199 -32.58 4.17 3.39
CA GLU A 199 -33.51 4.73 2.39
C GLU A 199 -34.53 3.66 1.98
N PRO A 200 -35.52 3.32 2.85
CA PRO A 200 -36.65 2.57 2.36
C PRO A 200 -37.32 3.45 1.31
N THR A 201 -37.40 2.95 0.07
CA THR A 201 -38.22 3.56 -0.97
C THR A 201 -39.65 3.68 -0.40
N ARG A 202 -39.98 4.85 0.12
CA ARG A 202 -41.36 5.19 0.38
C ARG A 202 -42.03 5.32 -0.98
N HIS A 203 -42.81 4.33 -1.33
CA HIS A 203 -43.91 4.44 -2.28
C HIS A 203 -45.13 5.02 -1.60
#